data_2774e45299ef9ed0c356f6e491919c00
#
_entry.id   2774e45299ef9ed0c356f6e491919c00
#
_cell.length_a   1.000
_cell.length_b   1.000
_cell.length_c   1.000
_cell.angle_alpha   90.00
_cell.angle_beta   90.00
_cell.angle_gamma   90.00
#
_symmetry.space_group_name_H-M   'P 1'
#
loop_
_entity.id
_entity.type
_entity.pdbx_description
1 polymer ?
#
loop_
_entity_poly.entity_id
_entity_poly.type
_entity_poly.pdbx_seq_one_letter_code
_entity_poly.pdbx_strand_id
1 'polypeptide(L)'
;MARAHRKSAARDDGALIELDIDAIGAQGDGLAAHEGGRLFVPYTVPGDRVRAQLEGKGRARVVDWLKPGPRRQTPPCPHFGPGKCGGCALQHLDDESYTAWKIERAREALARAGLPELPLQPLARTKPGGRRRAEFAAAITPRGTTLGFHVRASHDIVAIGPCPVLVPELEALLPALRDFVGRAFAPAVDVMATHADGGIDLVFTSSREPARAVRERLAAFAEAADLARIAWQGTKAGTAEIMIQRRPVRAIFGAIAVDLPPAAFLQASLAGERAIQAAVGTATAGARRLADLYAGCGSIALTLADRQRRLYAVDSDRAQVQALEAAARRAGLGSQMRTETRDLVRRPLTPDELAPFDAVVFDPPREGAAAQAAALAASRVPVIAAVSCDPATFARDARLLAGGGYRLTSLTPIDQFLWSPHLELVGEFRR
;
A
#
# COMPACT_ATOMS: atom_id res chain seq x y z
N MET A 1 38.70 14.69 -37.09
CA MET A 1 38.02 14.82 -35.76
C MET A 1 36.73 15.59 -35.94
N ALA A 2 35.63 14.95 -36.12
CA ALA A 2 34.31 15.54 -36.30
C ALA A 2 33.49 15.37 -35.04
N ARG A 3 33.25 16.47 -34.31
CA ARG A 3 32.31 16.52 -33.17
C ARG A 3 30.88 16.40 -33.72
N ALA A 4 30.24 15.28 -33.50
CA ALA A 4 28.81 15.14 -33.74
C ALA A 4 28.03 16.09 -32.80
N HIS A 5 27.43 17.13 -33.37
CA HIS A 5 26.43 17.93 -32.71
C HIS A 5 25.19 17.07 -32.41
N ARG A 6 24.99 16.72 -31.16
CA ARG A 6 23.66 16.30 -30.68
C ARG A 6 22.76 17.52 -30.82
N LYS A 7 21.88 17.48 -31.82
CA LYS A 7 20.73 18.39 -31.90
C LYS A 7 19.90 18.21 -30.64
N SER A 8 19.87 19.22 -29.76
CA SER A 8 18.87 19.42 -28.74
C SER A 8 17.51 19.42 -29.43
N ALA A 9 16.70 18.39 -29.21
CA ALA A 9 15.30 18.44 -29.60
C ALA A 9 14.68 19.65 -28.89
N ALA A 10 14.16 20.59 -29.66
CA ALA A 10 13.37 21.69 -29.15
C ALA A 10 12.22 21.10 -28.34
N ARG A 11 12.02 21.57 -27.11
CA ARG A 11 10.90 21.20 -26.28
C ARG A 11 9.65 21.81 -26.89
N ASP A 12 8.84 20.99 -27.53
CA ASP A 12 7.51 21.33 -28.04
C ASP A 12 6.48 21.33 -26.87
N ASP A 13 6.88 21.91 -25.73
CA ASP A 13 6.01 22.07 -24.58
C ASP A 13 4.85 23.00 -24.96
N GLY A 14 3.62 22.45 -24.97
CA GLY A 14 2.41 23.20 -25.32
C GLY A 14 1.81 22.87 -26.67
N ALA A 15 2.49 22.12 -27.55
CA ALA A 15 1.92 21.70 -28.83
C ALA A 15 0.68 20.80 -28.63
N LEU A 16 -0.34 21.06 -29.48
CA LEU A 16 -1.54 20.20 -29.53
C LEU A 16 -1.34 19.14 -30.61
N ILE A 17 -1.51 17.89 -30.24
CA ILE A 17 -1.38 16.74 -31.14
C ILE A 17 -2.54 15.78 -30.97
N GLU A 18 -2.82 14.99 -31.99
CA GLU A 18 -3.77 13.88 -31.90
C GLU A 18 -3.01 12.58 -31.60
N LEU A 19 -3.53 11.79 -30.69
CA LEU A 19 -2.93 10.56 -30.22
C LEU A 19 -3.97 9.42 -30.22
N ASP A 20 -3.56 8.28 -30.72
CA ASP A 20 -4.25 7.00 -30.50
C ASP A 20 -3.57 6.28 -29.32
N ILE A 21 -4.37 5.78 -28.40
CA ILE A 21 -3.89 5.11 -27.18
C ILE A 21 -3.81 3.61 -27.42
N ASP A 22 -2.60 3.07 -27.30
CA ASP A 22 -2.30 1.67 -27.65
C ASP A 22 -2.36 0.73 -26.44
N ALA A 23 -1.92 1.21 -25.26
CA ALA A 23 -1.76 0.38 -24.06
C ALA A 23 -1.92 1.19 -22.78
N ILE A 24 -1.85 0.51 -21.63
CA ILE A 24 -1.77 1.15 -20.30
C ILE A 24 -0.40 0.86 -19.69
N GLY A 25 0.30 1.92 -19.29
CA GLY A 25 1.59 1.84 -18.63
C GLY A 25 1.50 1.41 -17.16
N ALA A 26 2.66 1.19 -16.57
CA ALA A 26 2.81 0.66 -15.21
C ALA A 26 2.16 1.51 -14.11
N GLN A 27 1.97 2.80 -14.35
CA GLN A 27 1.35 3.73 -13.40
C GLN A 27 -0.12 4.03 -13.73
N GLY A 28 -0.73 3.25 -14.66
CA GLY A 28 -2.11 3.41 -15.05
C GLY A 28 -2.36 4.54 -16.06
N ASP A 29 -1.32 5.15 -16.62
CA ASP A 29 -1.45 6.11 -17.72
C ASP A 29 -1.58 5.37 -19.03
N GLY A 30 -2.42 5.85 -19.95
CA GLY A 30 -2.41 5.36 -21.33
C GLY A 30 -1.06 5.67 -21.99
N LEU A 31 -0.70 4.85 -22.95
CA LEU A 31 0.52 4.96 -23.75
C LEU A 31 0.15 5.22 -25.21
N ALA A 32 0.79 6.20 -25.82
CA ALA A 32 0.68 6.51 -27.25
C ALA A 32 2.07 6.54 -27.89
N ALA A 33 2.17 6.07 -29.12
CA ALA A 33 3.39 6.22 -29.92
C ALA A 33 3.50 7.68 -30.41
N HIS A 34 4.70 8.28 -30.32
CA HIS A 34 4.97 9.61 -30.85
C HIS A 34 6.46 9.77 -31.12
N GLU A 35 6.81 10.23 -32.34
CA GLU A 35 8.18 10.55 -32.77
C GLU A 35 9.25 9.51 -32.38
N GLY A 36 8.96 8.22 -32.56
CA GLY A 36 9.88 7.11 -32.21
C GLY A 36 10.01 6.81 -30.72
N GLY A 37 9.22 7.49 -29.86
CA GLY A 37 9.12 7.26 -28.42
C GLY A 37 7.70 6.93 -27.97
N ARG A 38 7.46 7.02 -26.66
CA ARG A 38 6.14 6.84 -26.04
C ARG A 38 5.79 8.05 -25.19
N LEU A 39 4.53 8.45 -25.28
CA LEU A 39 3.92 9.46 -24.41
C LEU A 39 3.00 8.79 -23.38
N PHE A 40 3.08 9.27 -22.15
CA PHE A 40 2.17 8.90 -21.06
C PHE A 40 1.01 9.90 -21.03
N VAL A 41 -0.20 9.39 -21.20
CA VAL A 41 -1.43 10.19 -21.27
C VAL A 41 -2.39 9.73 -20.15
N PRO A 42 -2.41 10.41 -19.01
CA PRO A 42 -3.27 10.04 -17.89
C PRO A 42 -4.75 9.98 -18.25
N TYR A 43 -5.51 9.08 -17.56
CA TYR A 43 -6.95 8.94 -17.70
C TYR A 43 -7.42 8.44 -19.08
N THR A 44 -6.54 7.87 -19.90
CA THR A 44 -6.89 7.25 -21.18
C THR A 44 -6.82 5.73 -21.13
N VAL A 45 -7.55 5.07 -22.04
CA VAL A 45 -7.60 3.61 -22.19
C VAL A 45 -7.27 3.22 -23.63
N PRO A 46 -6.83 1.98 -23.90
CA PRO A 46 -6.59 1.51 -25.26
C PRO A 46 -7.81 1.69 -26.17
N GLY A 47 -7.56 2.23 -27.38
CA GLY A 47 -8.57 2.56 -28.36
C GLY A 47 -9.18 3.95 -28.22
N ASP A 48 -8.83 4.74 -27.18
CA ASP A 48 -9.14 6.16 -27.16
C ASP A 48 -8.35 6.90 -28.25
N ARG A 49 -9.02 7.82 -28.94
CA ARG A 49 -8.36 8.85 -29.74
C ARG A 49 -8.62 10.21 -29.11
N VAL A 50 -7.54 10.93 -28.83
CA VAL A 50 -7.60 12.18 -28.07
C VAL A 50 -6.79 13.28 -28.74
N ARG A 51 -7.21 14.53 -28.54
CA ARG A 51 -6.35 15.69 -28.73
C ARG A 51 -5.70 16.01 -27.39
N ALA A 52 -4.38 16.04 -27.38
CA ALA A 52 -3.60 16.20 -26.15
C ALA A 52 -2.56 17.32 -26.33
N GLN A 53 -2.27 17.97 -25.22
CA GLN A 53 -1.22 18.99 -25.12
C GLN A 53 0.04 18.36 -24.54
N LEU A 54 1.18 18.54 -25.21
CA LEU A 54 2.48 18.09 -24.72
C LEU A 54 2.89 18.88 -23.47
N GLU A 55 3.30 18.16 -22.41
CA GLU A 55 3.75 18.71 -21.13
C GLU A 55 5.25 18.47 -20.87
N GLY A 56 5.99 17.98 -21.88
CA GLY A 56 7.39 17.59 -21.75
C GLY A 56 7.61 16.26 -21.01
N LYS A 57 8.86 15.84 -20.95
CA LYS A 57 9.29 14.59 -20.26
C LYS A 57 8.51 13.33 -20.68
N GLY A 58 8.05 13.27 -21.93
CA GLY A 58 7.28 12.12 -22.43
C GLY A 58 5.84 12.05 -21.88
N ARG A 59 5.24 13.19 -21.53
CA ARG A 59 3.86 13.27 -21.02
C ARG A 59 3.00 14.17 -21.89
N ALA A 60 1.72 13.86 -21.97
CA ALA A 60 0.72 14.68 -22.58
C ALA A 60 -0.56 14.69 -21.75
N ARG A 61 -1.28 15.80 -21.79
CA ARG A 61 -2.55 16.00 -21.09
C ARG A 61 -3.69 16.08 -22.10
N VAL A 62 -4.74 15.29 -21.91
CA VAL A 62 -5.93 15.33 -22.74
C VAL A 62 -6.60 16.70 -22.66
N VAL A 63 -6.85 17.28 -23.83
CA VAL A 63 -7.61 18.52 -24.00
C VAL A 63 -9.02 18.21 -24.51
N ASP A 64 -9.12 17.24 -25.43
CA ASP A 64 -10.40 16.87 -26.04
C ASP A 64 -10.44 15.38 -26.38
N TRP A 65 -11.65 14.79 -26.32
CA TRP A 65 -11.92 13.39 -26.65
C TRP A 65 -12.50 13.31 -28.06
N LEU A 66 -11.71 12.77 -28.99
CA LEU A 66 -12.13 12.63 -30.39
C LEU A 66 -12.95 11.37 -30.60
N LYS A 67 -12.54 10.27 -29.93
CA LYS A 67 -13.25 8.99 -29.94
C LYS A 67 -12.96 8.23 -28.66
N PRO A 68 -13.97 7.82 -27.89
CA PRO A 68 -13.77 6.96 -26.74
C PRO A 68 -13.44 5.51 -27.17
N GLY A 69 -12.51 4.89 -26.48
CA GLY A 69 -12.14 3.48 -26.66
C GLY A 69 -13.24 2.53 -26.15
N PRO A 70 -13.31 1.31 -26.70
CA PRO A 70 -14.36 0.35 -26.36
C PRO A 70 -14.27 -0.19 -24.92
N ARG A 71 -13.14 -0.03 -24.28
CA ARG A 71 -12.88 -0.49 -22.90
C ARG A 71 -13.05 0.59 -21.85
N ARG A 72 -13.55 1.75 -22.25
CA ARG A 72 -13.83 2.88 -21.38
C ARG A 72 -15.17 2.72 -20.67
N GLN A 73 -15.17 2.96 -19.34
CA GLN A 73 -16.40 3.06 -18.54
C GLN A 73 -16.49 4.40 -17.82
N THR A 74 -17.69 4.75 -17.39
CA THR A 74 -17.90 5.92 -16.50
C THR A 74 -17.31 5.62 -15.12
N PRO A 75 -16.39 6.45 -14.61
CA PRO A 75 -15.86 6.26 -13.25
C PRO A 75 -16.96 6.37 -12.19
N PRO A 76 -17.01 5.45 -11.20
CA PRO A 76 -18.01 5.51 -10.12
C PRO A 76 -17.77 6.66 -9.13
N CYS A 77 -16.57 7.27 -9.12
CA CYS A 77 -16.22 8.33 -8.19
C CYS A 77 -16.31 9.72 -8.83
N PRO A 78 -17.05 10.68 -8.26
CA PRO A 78 -17.16 12.04 -8.80
C PRO A 78 -15.83 12.82 -8.71
N HIS A 79 -14.94 12.37 -7.84
CA HIS A 79 -13.61 12.97 -7.63
C HIS A 79 -12.52 12.35 -8.53
N PHE A 80 -12.86 11.47 -9.46
CA PHE A 80 -11.90 10.90 -10.40
C PHE A 80 -11.75 11.79 -11.64
N GLY A 81 -10.50 12.01 -12.09
CA GLY A 81 -10.19 12.72 -13.34
C GLY A 81 -9.09 13.78 -13.21
N PRO A 82 -8.77 14.46 -14.31
CA PRO A 82 -7.74 15.50 -14.34
C PRO A 82 -8.00 16.61 -13.32
N GLY A 83 -6.97 17.03 -12.57
CA GLY A 83 -7.09 18.06 -11.54
C GLY A 83 -7.93 17.69 -10.33
N LYS A 84 -8.33 16.41 -10.22
CA LYS A 84 -9.10 15.86 -9.10
C LYS A 84 -8.24 14.94 -8.24
N CYS A 85 -8.90 14.14 -7.38
CA CYS A 85 -8.26 13.23 -6.43
C CYS A 85 -7.27 12.26 -7.11
N GLY A 86 -6.04 12.21 -6.58
CA GLY A 86 -4.97 11.33 -7.06
C GLY A 86 -4.99 9.90 -6.48
N GLY A 87 -5.96 9.55 -5.64
CA GLY A 87 -6.00 8.24 -4.97
C GLY A 87 -6.31 7.05 -5.88
N CYS A 88 -6.93 7.29 -7.04
CA CYS A 88 -7.25 6.26 -8.04
C CYS A 88 -6.76 6.67 -9.43
N ALA A 89 -6.30 5.69 -10.22
CA ALA A 89 -5.77 5.91 -11.57
C ALA A 89 -6.58 5.20 -12.67
N LEU A 90 -7.42 4.21 -12.35
CA LEU A 90 -7.94 3.25 -13.31
C LEU A 90 -9.48 3.04 -13.25
N GLN A 91 -10.23 3.95 -12.64
CA GLN A 91 -11.70 3.81 -12.56
C GLN A 91 -12.43 3.91 -13.89
N HIS A 92 -11.78 4.49 -14.90
CA HIS A 92 -12.30 4.67 -16.25
C HIS A 92 -12.09 3.45 -17.16
N LEU A 93 -11.36 2.44 -16.70
CA LEU A 93 -11.14 1.18 -17.40
C LEU A 93 -12.19 0.16 -16.95
N ASP A 94 -12.79 -0.58 -17.90
CA ASP A 94 -13.76 -1.63 -17.58
C ASP A 94 -13.15 -2.72 -16.70
N ASP A 95 -13.99 -3.48 -16.01
CA ASP A 95 -13.55 -4.43 -14.99
C ASP A 95 -12.76 -5.61 -15.56
N GLU A 96 -13.09 -6.07 -16.75
CA GLU A 96 -12.36 -7.15 -17.44
C GLU A 96 -10.94 -6.70 -17.79
N SER A 97 -10.83 -5.55 -18.45
CA SER A 97 -9.54 -4.96 -18.83
C SER A 97 -8.69 -4.56 -17.62
N TYR A 98 -9.33 -4.07 -16.57
CA TYR A 98 -8.64 -3.76 -15.31
C TYR A 98 -8.05 -5.03 -14.67
N THR A 99 -8.82 -6.11 -14.62
CA THR A 99 -8.37 -7.40 -14.09
C THR A 99 -7.21 -7.96 -14.92
N ALA A 100 -7.35 -7.95 -16.25
CA ALA A 100 -6.29 -8.38 -17.16
C ALA A 100 -5.00 -7.55 -16.99
N TRP A 101 -5.14 -6.22 -16.85
CA TRP A 101 -4.00 -5.34 -16.63
C TRP A 101 -3.29 -5.66 -15.30
N LYS A 102 -4.01 -5.91 -14.20
CA LYS A 102 -3.41 -6.31 -12.92
C LYS A 102 -2.63 -7.62 -13.04
N ILE A 103 -3.18 -8.60 -13.74
CA ILE A 103 -2.51 -9.89 -13.98
C ILE A 103 -1.24 -9.68 -14.82
N GLU A 104 -1.32 -8.84 -15.85
CA GLU A 104 -0.16 -8.53 -16.69
C GLU A 104 0.96 -7.85 -15.90
N ARG A 105 0.64 -6.99 -14.92
CA ARG A 105 1.64 -6.41 -14.01
C ARG A 105 2.41 -7.49 -13.23
N ALA A 106 1.76 -8.57 -12.82
CA ALA A 106 2.44 -9.69 -12.16
C ALA A 106 3.37 -10.45 -13.15
N ARG A 107 2.92 -10.68 -14.40
CA ARG A 107 3.76 -11.30 -15.45
C ARG A 107 4.98 -10.45 -15.80
N GLU A 108 4.80 -9.13 -15.94
CA GLU A 108 5.91 -8.20 -16.15
C GLU A 108 6.94 -8.24 -14.99
N ALA A 109 6.50 -8.44 -13.75
CA ALA A 109 7.41 -8.58 -12.62
C ALA A 109 8.27 -9.86 -12.77
N LEU A 110 7.67 -10.98 -13.18
CA LEU A 110 8.42 -12.23 -13.48
C LEU A 110 9.43 -12.01 -14.60
N ALA A 111 9.00 -11.42 -15.72
CA ALA A 111 9.87 -11.14 -16.85
C ALA A 111 11.06 -10.24 -16.47
N ARG A 112 10.82 -9.19 -15.67
CA ARG A 112 11.88 -8.31 -15.15
C ARG A 112 12.83 -9.02 -14.19
N ALA A 113 12.34 -10.01 -13.45
CA ALA A 113 13.17 -10.84 -12.59
C ALA A 113 14.01 -11.84 -13.39
N GLY A 114 13.74 -12.03 -14.68
CA GLY A 114 14.34 -13.09 -15.49
C GLY A 114 13.87 -14.49 -15.07
N LEU A 115 12.68 -14.56 -14.46
CA LEU A 115 12.07 -15.82 -14.04
C LEU A 115 11.22 -16.41 -15.19
N PRO A 116 11.12 -17.74 -15.27
CA PRO A 116 10.27 -18.39 -16.26
C PRO A 116 8.80 -18.04 -16.02
N GLU A 117 8.02 -18.08 -17.09
CA GLU A 117 6.56 -18.04 -16.95
C GLU A 117 6.08 -19.23 -16.14
N LEU A 118 5.17 -18.95 -15.21
CA LEU A 118 4.45 -19.97 -14.47
C LEU A 118 2.97 -19.58 -14.39
N PRO A 119 2.07 -20.54 -14.22
CA PRO A 119 0.67 -20.25 -13.96
C PRO A 119 0.53 -19.39 -12.69
N LEU A 120 -0.09 -18.21 -12.83
CA LEU A 120 -0.40 -17.37 -11.69
C LEU A 120 -1.59 -17.96 -10.94
N GLN A 121 -1.59 -17.81 -9.61
CA GLN A 121 -2.80 -18.04 -8.83
C GLN A 121 -3.88 -17.00 -9.23
N PRO A 122 -5.18 -17.30 -9.04
CA PRO A 122 -6.23 -16.35 -9.31
C PRO A 122 -6.01 -15.02 -8.58
N LEU A 123 -6.28 -13.91 -9.27
CA LEU A 123 -6.19 -12.58 -8.66
C LEU A 123 -7.20 -12.45 -7.50
N ALA A 124 -6.70 -12.36 -6.27
CA ALA A 124 -7.52 -12.02 -5.12
C ALA A 124 -7.77 -10.51 -5.12
N ARG A 125 -9.05 -10.10 -5.10
CA ARG A 125 -9.42 -8.70 -5.27
C ARG A 125 -10.30 -8.19 -4.15
N THR A 126 -9.97 -7.02 -3.61
CA THR A 126 -10.83 -6.28 -2.69
C THR A 126 -11.98 -5.64 -3.46
N LYS A 127 -13.20 -5.73 -2.92
CA LYS A 127 -14.39 -5.07 -3.47
C LYS A 127 -14.37 -3.56 -3.13
N PRO A 128 -15.13 -2.72 -3.86
CA PRO A 128 -15.45 -1.37 -3.41
C PRO A 128 -15.91 -1.35 -1.96
N GLY A 129 -15.64 -0.26 -1.23
CA GLY A 129 -15.98 -0.16 0.19
C GLY A 129 -15.10 -1.01 1.12
N GLY A 130 -13.94 -1.50 0.65
CA GLY A 130 -13.08 -2.38 1.45
C GLY A 130 -11.86 -1.73 2.09
N ARG A 131 -11.55 -0.47 1.78
CA ARG A 131 -10.36 0.21 2.29
C ARG A 131 -10.60 0.74 3.70
N ARG A 132 -9.96 0.11 4.68
CA ARG A 132 -10.10 0.40 6.12
C ARG A 132 -9.05 1.37 6.68
N ARG A 133 -8.09 1.81 5.89
CA ARG A 133 -7.01 2.73 6.31
C ARG A 133 -6.78 3.79 5.25
N ALA A 134 -6.87 5.06 5.65
CA ALA A 134 -6.68 6.20 4.77
C ALA A 134 -5.93 7.32 5.49
N GLU A 135 -5.08 8.02 4.75
CA GLU A 135 -4.40 9.23 5.21
C GLU A 135 -4.97 10.42 4.46
N PHE A 136 -5.68 11.28 5.19
CA PHE A 136 -6.25 12.51 4.67
C PHE A 136 -5.32 13.67 4.95
N ALA A 137 -5.25 14.61 4.01
CA ALA A 137 -4.63 15.91 4.21
C ALA A 137 -5.72 16.97 4.42
N ALA A 138 -5.47 17.92 5.32
CA ALA A 138 -6.36 19.06 5.51
C ALA A 138 -5.60 20.38 5.39
N ALA A 139 -6.19 21.33 4.68
CA ALA A 139 -5.77 22.71 4.62
C ALA A 139 -6.87 23.61 5.22
N ILE A 140 -6.48 24.45 6.17
CA ILE A 140 -7.38 25.36 6.88
C ILE A 140 -7.04 26.79 6.49
N THR A 141 -7.99 27.48 5.85
CA THR A 141 -7.83 28.85 5.36
C THR A 141 -8.98 29.71 5.86
N PRO A 142 -8.90 31.06 5.77
CA PRO A 142 -10.03 31.93 6.07
C PRO A 142 -11.28 31.66 5.22
N ARG A 143 -11.11 31.01 4.04
CA ARG A 143 -12.21 30.63 3.13
C ARG A 143 -12.89 29.31 3.52
N GLY A 144 -12.33 28.56 4.44
CA GLY A 144 -12.86 27.26 4.91
C GLY A 144 -11.81 26.18 5.02
N THR A 145 -12.29 24.98 5.34
CA THR A 145 -11.47 23.77 5.52
C THR A 145 -11.64 22.85 4.32
N THR A 146 -10.54 22.50 3.70
CA THR A 146 -10.46 21.43 2.69
C THR A 146 -9.89 20.19 3.37
N LEU A 147 -10.62 19.08 3.39
CA LEU A 147 -10.17 17.76 3.87
C LEU A 147 -10.32 16.75 2.76
N GLY A 148 -9.27 16.02 2.46
CA GLY A 148 -9.32 14.96 1.44
C GLY A 148 -7.97 14.44 1.03
N PHE A 149 -7.79 14.18 -0.27
CA PHE A 149 -6.55 13.65 -0.82
C PHE A 149 -5.89 14.64 -1.77
N HIS A 150 -4.59 14.48 -1.93
CA HIS A 150 -3.85 15.30 -2.90
C HIS A 150 -4.28 15.00 -4.34
N VAL A 151 -4.25 16.03 -5.17
CA VAL A 151 -4.27 15.89 -6.63
C VAL A 151 -3.04 15.09 -7.05
N ARG A 152 -3.18 14.29 -8.10
CA ARG A 152 -2.08 13.47 -8.61
C ARG A 152 -0.88 14.35 -8.99
N ALA A 153 0.30 14.01 -8.45
CA ALA A 153 1.56 14.75 -8.64
C ALA A 153 1.49 16.25 -8.26
N SER A 154 0.62 16.61 -7.31
CA SER A 154 0.49 17.98 -6.79
C SER A 154 0.41 17.95 -5.25
N HIS A 155 0.63 19.11 -4.63
CA HIS A 155 0.36 19.34 -3.21
C HIS A 155 -1.04 19.90 -2.95
N ASP A 156 -1.82 20.18 -4.00
CA ASP A 156 -3.19 20.65 -3.88
C ASP A 156 -4.07 19.55 -3.28
N ILE A 157 -4.98 19.92 -2.39
CA ILE A 157 -5.90 19.01 -1.73
C ILE A 157 -7.28 19.13 -2.36
N VAL A 158 -7.85 18.00 -2.76
CA VAL A 158 -9.24 17.90 -3.21
C VAL A 158 -10.13 17.56 -2.03
N ALA A 159 -11.12 18.41 -1.76
CA ALA A 159 -12.17 18.07 -0.82
C ALA A 159 -12.94 16.85 -1.32
N ILE A 160 -12.92 15.78 -0.53
CA ILE A 160 -13.67 14.57 -0.86
C ILE A 160 -15.01 14.52 -0.14
N GLY A 161 -16.00 13.97 -0.83
CA GLY A 161 -17.28 13.52 -0.31
C GLY A 161 -17.34 12.00 -0.44
N PRO A 162 -18.30 11.42 -1.21
CA PRO A 162 -18.37 9.99 -1.41
C PRO A 162 -17.10 9.41 -2.00
N CYS A 163 -16.58 8.36 -1.37
CA CYS A 163 -15.36 7.68 -1.80
C CYS A 163 -15.58 6.17 -1.91
N PRO A 164 -15.79 5.63 -3.12
CA PRO A 164 -16.20 4.24 -3.30
C PRO A 164 -15.16 3.19 -2.89
N VAL A 165 -13.95 3.60 -2.49
CA VAL A 165 -12.95 2.66 -1.99
C VAL A 165 -12.94 2.53 -0.46
N LEU A 166 -13.36 3.58 0.28
CA LEU A 166 -13.36 3.56 1.75
C LEU A 166 -14.45 2.65 2.30
N VAL A 167 -14.18 2.07 3.47
CA VAL A 167 -15.26 1.42 4.25
C VAL A 167 -16.30 2.47 4.66
N PRO A 168 -17.59 2.09 4.77
CA PRO A 168 -18.67 3.01 5.06
C PRO A 168 -18.43 3.86 6.32
N GLU A 169 -17.80 3.31 7.33
CA GLU A 169 -17.51 3.97 8.60
C GLU A 169 -16.53 5.14 8.45
N LEU A 170 -15.50 4.98 7.61
CA LEU A 170 -14.56 6.07 7.32
C LEU A 170 -15.18 7.13 6.41
N GLU A 171 -16.02 6.71 5.47
CA GLU A 171 -16.74 7.64 4.60
C GLU A 171 -17.72 8.51 5.41
N ALA A 172 -18.51 7.89 6.28
CA ALA A 172 -19.47 8.58 7.14
C ALA A 172 -18.81 9.57 8.11
N LEU A 173 -17.55 9.34 8.49
CA LEU A 173 -16.80 10.24 9.37
C LEU A 173 -16.42 11.57 8.69
N LEU A 174 -16.25 11.62 7.36
CA LEU A 174 -15.64 12.75 6.65
C LEU A 174 -16.26 14.12 6.95
N PRO A 175 -17.60 14.31 7.01
CA PRO A 175 -18.19 15.61 7.34
C PRO A 175 -17.80 16.08 8.74
N ALA A 176 -17.96 15.24 9.74
CA ALA A 176 -17.66 15.57 11.15
C ALA A 176 -16.15 15.84 11.35
N LEU A 177 -15.30 15.05 10.67
CA LEU A 177 -13.83 15.22 10.72
C LEU A 177 -13.41 16.55 10.09
N ARG A 178 -14.00 16.95 8.96
CA ARG A 178 -13.73 18.24 8.30
C ARG A 178 -14.07 19.41 9.21
N ASP A 179 -15.24 19.37 9.83
CA ASP A 179 -15.72 20.42 10.75
C ASP A 179 -14.84 20.51 11.99
N PHE A 180 -14.46 19.38 12.55
CA PHE A 180 -13.59 19.34 13.71
C PHE A 180 -12.21 19.91 13.41
N VAL A 181 -11.56 19.43 12.33
CA VAL A 181 -10.22 19.86 11.92
C VAL A 181 -10.17 21.35 11.65
N GLY A 182 -11.18 21.92 11.02
CA GLY A 182 -11.27 23.35 10.73
C GLY A 182 -11.33 24.25 11.97
N ARG A 183 -11.80 23.72 13.09
CA ARG A 183 -11.87 24.44 14.38
C ARG A 183 -10.70 24.17 15.30
N ALA A 184 -9.98 23.07 15.08
CA ALA A 184 -8.97 22.56 16.01
C ALA A 184 -7.53 22.81 15.55
N PHE A 185 -7.30 22.85 14.26
CA PHE A 185 -5.96 22.92 13.68
C PHE A 185 -5.83 24.09 12.70
N ALA A 186 -4.62 24.59 12.53
CA ALA A 186 -4.27 25.59 11.52
C ALA A 186 -2.75 25.62 11.35
N PRO A 187 -2.21 25.84 10.15
CA PRO A 187 -2.92 25.98 8.85
C PRO A 187 -3.17 24.64 8.15
N ALA A 188 -2.60 23.56 8.66
CA ALA A 188 -2.70 22.23 8.03
C ALA A 188 -2.54 21.11 9.08
N VAL A 189 -3.10 19.95 8.79
CA VAL A 189 -2.91 18.71 9.55
C VAL A 189 -3.11 17.51 8.63
N ASP A 190 -2.30 16.48 8.78
CA ASP A 190 -2.57 15.18 8.19
C ASP A 190 -3.34 14.32 9.18
N VAL A 191 -4.26 13.50 8.71
CA VAL A 191 -5.09 12.64 9.53
C VAL A 191 -5.04 11.23 9.01
N MET A 192 -4.40 10.33 9.74
CA MET A 192 -4.51 8.91 9.47
C MET A 192 -5.75 8.38 10.18
N ALA A 193 -6.68 7.81 9.43
CA ALA A 193 -7.86 7.15 9.94
C ALA A 193 -7.78 5.65 9.65
N THR A 194 -7.98 4.83 10.68
CA THR A 194 -7.98 3.37 10.58
C THR A 194 -9.25 2.83 11.20
N HIS A 195 -10.04 2.07 10.44
CA HIS A 195 -11.14 1.30 10.98
C HIS A 195 -10.64 -0.10 11.38
N ALA A 196 -10.77 -0.43 12.64
CA ALA A 196 -10.33 -1.68 13.24
C ALA A 196 -11.39 -2.20 14.21
N ASP A 197 -11.18 -3.37 14.82
CA ASP A 197 -12.05 -3.83 15.88
C ASP A 197 -12.00 -2.85 17.06
N GLY A 198 -13.18 -2.51 17.57
CA GLY A 198 -13.36 -1.46 18.59
C GLY A 198 -13.72 -0.08 18.00
N GLY A 199 -13.61 0.11 16.68
CA GLY A 199 -14.03 1.33 15.99
C GLY A 199 -12.89 2.08 15.28
N ILE A 200 -13.08 3.37 15.05
CA ILE A 200 -12.12 4.20 14.31
C ILE A 200 -11.03 4.73 15.22
N ASP A 201 -9.79 4.57 14.78
CA ASP A 201 -8.57 5.16 15.33
C ASP A 201 -8.13 6.34 14.47
N LEU A 202 -7.95 7.52 15.05
CA LEU A 202 -7.43 8.70 14.37
C LEU A 202 -6.06 9.09 14.92
N VAL A 203 -5.12 9.36 14.01
CA VAL A 203 -3.83 9.95 14.36
C VAL A 203 -3.69 11.28 13.62
N PHE A 204 -3.67 12.37 14.37
CA PHE A 204 -3.40 13.69 13.84
C PHE A 204 -1.89 13.93 13.78
N THR A 205 -1.39 14.33 12.61
CA THR A 205 0.03 14.71 12.42
C THR A 205 0.11 16.21 12.17
N SER A 206 0.69 16.95 13.11
CA SER A 206 0.88 18.39 13.01
C SER A 206 2.13 18.81 13.79
N SER A 207 2.94 19.70 13.21
CA SER A 207 4.14 20.24 13.86
C SER A 207 3.84 21.09 15.11
N ARG A 208 2.58 21.50 15.28
CA ARG A 208 2.10 22.23 16.46
C ARG A 208 1.35 21.27 17.36
N GLU A 209 1.79 21.18 18.60
CA GLU A 209 1.08 20.45 19.64
C GLU A 209 -0.33 21.03 19.86
N PRO A 210 -1.36 20.18 20.03
CA PRO A 210 -2.72 20.64 20.30
C PRO A 210 -2.78 21.48 21.59
N ALA A 211 -3.25 22.71 21.45
CA ALA A 211 -3.47 23.60 22.60
C ALA A 211 -4.50 22.99 23.57
N ARG A 212 -4.49 23.41 24.84
CA ARG A 212 -5.41 22.92 25.89
C ARG A 212 -6.88 22.93 25.41
N ALA A 213 -7.33 24.04 24.82
CA ALA A 213 -8.70 24.17 24.33
C ALA A 213 -9.02 23.16 23.20
N VAL A 214 -8.02 22.70 22.42
CA VAL A 214 -8.19 21.63 21.42
C VAL A 214 -8.33 20.29 22.13
N ARG A 215 -7.49 20.02 23.12
CA ARG A 215 -7.53 18.76 23.91
C ARG A 215 -8.89 18.55 24.57
N GLU A 216 -9.49 19.63 25.14
CA GLU A 216 -10.82 19.56 25.71
C GLU A 216 -11.92 19.23 24.71
N ARG A 217 -11.80 19.69 23.46
CA ARG A 217 -12.72 19.36 22.35
C ARG A 217 -12.55 17.96 21.77
N LEU A 218 -11.36 17.34 21.91
CA LEU A 218 -11.09 16.00 21.41
C LEU A 218 -12.00 14.96 22.06
N ALA A 219 -12.29 15.07 23.36
CA ALA A 219 -13.16 14.15 24.08
C ALA A 219 -14.59 14.20 23.54
N ALA A 220 -15.14 15.41 23.40
CA ALA A 220 -16.49 15.61 22.85
C ALA A 220 -16.58 15.13 21.40
N PHE A 221 -15.55 15.37 20.58
CA PHE A 221 -15.50 14.90 19.21
C PHE A 221 -15.42 13.36 19.13
N ALA A 222 -14.58 12.75 19.99
CA ALA A 222 -14.45 11.29 20.04
C ALA A 222 -15.78 10.62 20.43
N GLU A 223 -16.54 11.24 21.33
CA GLU A 223 -17.86 10.76 21.74
C GLU A 223 -18.89 10.94 20.61
N ALA A 224 -19.01 12.13 20.04
CA ALA A 224 -20.00 12.45 19.02
C ALA A 224 -19.79 11.66 17.71
N ALA A 225 -18.55 11.37 17.34
CA ALA A 225 -18.20 10.59 16.16
C ALA A 225 -17.95 9.10 16.44
N ASP A 226 -18.25 8.65 17.67
CA ASP A 226 -18.04 7.27 18.15
C ASP A 226 -16.65 6.68 17.86
N LEU A 227 -15.60 7.51 18.02
CA LEU A 227 -14.22 7.09 17.79
C LEU A 227 -13.73 6.19 18.94
N ALA A 228 -12.92 5.20 18.61
CA ALA A 228 -12.28 4.35 19.61
C ALA A 228 -11.10 5.07 20.28
N ARG A 229 -10.28 5.76 19.47
CA ARG A 229 -9.07 6.45 19.95
C ARG A 229 -8.75 7.67 19.09
N ILE A 230 -8.14 8.66 19.71
CA ILE A 230 -7.47 9.78 19.04
C ILE A 230 -6.05 9.87 19.59
N ALA A 231 -5.08 9.94 18.68
CA ALA A 231 -3.68 10.18 19.00
C ALA A 231 -3.15 11.39 18.21
N TRP A 232 -2.05 11.96 18.68
CA TRP A 232 -1.33 13.02 18.02
C TRP A 232 0.15 12.69 17.90
N GLN A 233 0.77 13.15 16.80
CA GLN A 233 2.22 13.07 16.59
C GLN A 233 2.73 14.34 15.91
N GLY A 234 3.94 14.77 16.26
CA GLY A 234 4.56 15.97 15.69
C GLY A 234 4.98 15.80 14.23
N THR A 235 5.40 14.60 13.86
CA THR A 235 5.81 14.21 12.51
C THR A 235 5.40 12.78 12.24
N LYS A 236 5.33 12.37 10.94
CA LYS A 236 4.98 10.99 10.55
C LYS A 236 5.95 9.91 11.08
N ALA A 237 7.19 10.28 11.34
CA ALA A 237 8.20 9.40 11.95
C ALA A 237 8.26 9.52 13.48
N GLY A 238 7.46 10.41 14.08
CA GLY A 238 7.41 10.62 15.53
C GLY A 238 6.56 9.58 16.24
N THR A 239 6.75 9.47 17.56
CA THR A 239 5.89 8.65 18.40
C THR A 239 4.51 9.30 18.51
N ALA A 240 3.46 8.55 18.27
CA ALA A 240 2.09 8.99 18.44
C ALA A 240 1.68 8.88 19.92
N GLU A 241 1.23 10.01 20.50
CA GLU A 241 0.75 10.10 21.86
C GLU A 241 -0.78 9.96 21.88
N ILE A 242 -1.30 9.09 22.76
CA ILE A 242 -2.75 8.91 22.94
C ILE A 242 -3.30 10.14 23.66
N MET A 243 -4.20 10.86 23.00
CA MET A 243 -4.91 12.00 23.57
C MET A 243 -6.21 11.57 24.25
N ILE A 244 -6.96 10.70 23.60
CA ILE A 244 -8.24 10.14 24.06
C ILE A 244 -8.30 8.67 23.66
N GLN A 245 -8.69 7.82 24.58
CA GLN A 245 -9.02 6.42 24.30
C GLN A 245 -10.31 6.04 25.01
N ARG A 246 -11.35 5.77 24.24
CA ARG A 246 -12.67 5.35 24.73
C ARG A 246 -12.79 3.84 24.77
N ARG A 247 -12.14 3.16 23.81
CA ARG A 247 -12.14 1.69 23.65
C ARG A 247 -10.76 1.22 23.17
N PRO A 248 -10.38 -0.02 23.44
CA PRO A 248 -9.20 -0.61 22.81
C PRO A 248 -9.39 -0.69 21.30
N VAL A 249 -8.36 -0.30 20.57
CA VAL A 249 -8.28 -0.50 19.11
C VAL A 249 -7.58 -1.85 18.87
N ARG A 250 -8.23 -2.76 18.16
CA ARG A 250 -7.75 -4.13 17.99
C ARG A 250 -7.71 -4.54 16.53
N ALA A 251 -6.82 -5.49 16.23
CA ALA A 251 -6.91 -6.33 15.04
C ALA A 251 -7.02 -7.79 15.47
N ILE A 252 -7.72 -8.61 14.69
CA ILE A 252 -7.83 -10.06 14.91
C ILE A 252 -7.05 -10.76 13.81
N PHE A 253 -5.96 -11.43 14.21
CA PHE A 253 -5.13 -12.23 13.32
C PHE A 253 -5.31 -13.70 13.63
N GLY A 254 -5.93 -14.43 12.68
CA GLY A 254 -6.44 -15.78 12.97
C GLY A 254 -7.53 -15.72 14.03
N ALA A 255 -7.27 -16.30 15.20
CA ALA A 255 -8.15 -16.26 16.38
C ALA A 255 -7.63 -15.33 17.50
N ILE A 256 -6.55 -14.57 17.25
CA ILE A 256 -5.82 -13.83 18.27
C ILE A 256 -6.08 -12.32 18.12
N ALA A 257 -6.64 -11.73 19.17
CA ALA A 257 -6.82 -10.27 19.24
C ALA A 257 -5.54 -9.59 19.70
N VAL A 258 -5.11 -8.58 18.94
CA VAL A 258 -3.95 -7.72 19.22
C VAL A 258 -4.42 -6.31 19.53
N ASP A 259 -4.06 -5.78 20.67
CA ASP A 259 -4.27 -4.38 21.00
C ASP A 259 -3.25 -3.55 20.22
N LEU A 260 -3.73 -2.74 19.26
CA LEU A 260 -2.88 -1.99 18.35
C LEU A 260 -2.29 -0.75 19.03
N PRO A 261 -0.99 -0.49 18.95
CA PRO A 261 -0.44 0.81 19.34
C PRO A 261 -0.95 1.91 18.39
N PRO A 262 -0.92 3.19 18.79
CA PRO A 262 -1.24 4.30 17.90
C PRO A 262 -0.38 4.27 16.63
N ALA A 263 -0.96 4.65 15.49
CA ALA A 263 -0.31 4.64 14.18
C ALA A 263 0.16 3.27 13.69
N ALA A 264 -0.23 2.16 14.32
CA ALA A 264 0.14 0.82 13.86
C ALA A 264 -0.22 0.59 12.40
N PHE A 265 0.67 -0.12 11.70
CA PHE A 265 0.39 -0.52 10.34
C PHE A 265 -0.65 -1.65 10.31
N LEU A 266 -1.63 -1.51 9.43
CA LEU A 266 -2.53 -2.58 9.00
C LEU A 266 -2.60 -2.60 7.47
N GLN A 267 -2.83 -3.77 6.89
CA GLN A 267 -3.09 -3.90 5.47
C GLN A 267 -4.31 -3.05 5.07
N ALA A 268 -4.28 -2.49 3.85
CA ALA A 268 -5.26 -1.51 3.38
C ALA A 268 -6.70 -2.01 3.41
N SER A 269 -6.90 -3.32 3.26
CA SER A 269 -8.20 -3.97 3.35
C SER A 269 -8.11 -5.29 4.11
N LEU A 270 -9.19 -5.67 4.80
CA LEU A 270 -9.27 -6.95 5.48
C LEU A 270 -9.26 -8.12 4.50
N ALA A 271 -9.88 -7.95 3.31
CA ALA A 271 -9.88 -8.99 2.28
C ALA A 271 -8.46 -9.22 1.72
N GLY A 272 -7.69 -8.15 1.48
CA GLY A 272 -6.29 -8.24 1.06
C GLY A 272 -5.42 -8.90 2.13
N GLU A 273 -5.58 -8.52 3.38
CA GLU A 273 -4.85 -9.13 4.51
C GLU A 273 -5.10 -10.63 4.59
N ARG A 274 -6.37 -11.07 4.52
CA ARG A 274 -6.72 -12.49 4.53
C ARG A 274 -6.17 -13.25 3.32
N ALA A 275 -6.14 -12.62 2.14
CA ALA A 275 -5.56 -13.22 0.95
C ALA A 275 -4.03 -13.41 1.07
N ILE A 276 -3.31 -12.43 1.64
CA ILE A 276 -1.88 -12.54 1.94
C ILE A 276 -1.66 -13.69 2.94
N GLN A 277 -2.39 -13.69 4.05
CA GLN A 277 -2.30 -14.73 5.09
C GLN A 277 -2.56 -16.12 4.53
N ALA A 278 -3.56 -16.29 3.66
CA ALA A 278 -3.89 -17.57 3.02
C ALA A 278 -2.78 -18.02 2.07
N ALA A 279 -2.25 -17.13 1.22
CA ALA A 279 -1.16 -17.44 0.30
C ALA A 279 0.12 -17.83 1.05
N VAL A 280 0.48 -17.07 2.09
CA VAL A 280 1.64 -17.36 2.95
C VAL A 280 1.42 -18.67 3.72
N GLY A 281 0.22 -18.90 4.24
CA GLY A 281 -0.14 -20.14 4.92
C GLY A 281 0.03 -21.38 4.05
N THR A 282 -0.38 -21.27 2.77
CA THR A 282 -0.18 -22.31 1.75
C THR A 282 1.29 -22.54 1.46
N ALA A 283 2.06 -21.46 1.21
CA ALA A 283 3.48 -21.55 0.91
C ALA A 283 4.30 -22.19 2.05
N THR A 284 3.93 -21.90 3.30
CA THR A 284 4.62 -22.39 4.50
C THR A 284 3.98 -23.61 5.13
N ALA A 285 3.10 -24.31 4.40
CA ALA A 285 2.47 -25.52 4.90
C ALA A 285 3.51 -26.58 5.28
N GLY A 286 3.35 -27.20 6.45
CA GLY A 286 4.28 -28.22 6.98
C GLY A 286 5.52 -27.66 7.69
N ALA A 287 5.85 -26.38 7.56
CA ALA A 287 6.97 -25.79 8.31
C ALA A 287 6.64 -25.71 9.81
N ARG A 288 7.60 -26.09 10.65
CA ARG A 288 7.48 -26.06 12.12
C ARG A 288 8.21 -24.89 12.75
N ARG A 289 9.29 -24.43 12.15
CA ARG A 289 10.11 -23.30 12.60
C ARG A 289 10.08 -22.22 11.52
N LEU A 290 9.35 -21.15 11.78
CA LEU A 290 9.17 -20.05 10.86
C LEU A 290 9.75 -18.76 11.41
N ALA A 291 10.39 -17.97 10.52
CA ALA A 291 10.65 -16.56 10.78
C ALA A 291 9.68 -15.70 9.98
N ASP A 292 9.10 -14.68 10.64
CA ASP A 292 8.27 -13.61 10.03
C ASP A 292 9.04 -12.29 10.17
N LEU A 293 9.52 -11.80 9.05
CA LEU A 293 10.37 -10.61 8.96
C LEU A 293 9.55 -9.43 8.47
N TYR A 294 9.71 -8.27 9.12
CA TYR A 294 8.84 -7.10 9.00
C TYR A 294 7.43 -7.41 9.54
N ALA A 295 7.38 -8.10 10.66
CA ALA A 295 6.17 -8.71 11.20
C ALA A 295 5.10 -7.71 11.69
N GLY A 296 5.48 -6.45 11.97
CA GLY A 296 4.58 -5.46 12.55
C GLY A 296 3.91 -5.95 13.83
N CYS A 297 2.59 -5.83 13.90
CA CYS A 297 1.77 -6.38 14.99
C CYS A 297 1.50 -7.90 14.86
N GLY A 298 2.12 -8.58 13.89
CA GLY A 298 2.04 -10.04 13.75
C GLY A 298 0.87 -10.52 12.90
N SER A 299 0.46 -9.77 11.89
CA SER A 299 -0.64 -10.16 11.00
C SER A 299 -0.42 -11.54 10.35
N ILE A 300 0.80 -11.88 10.00
CA ILE A 300 1.19 -13.17 9.44
C ILE A 300 1.54 -14.14 10.58
N ALA A 301 2.48 -13.78 11.45
CA ALA A 301 2.96 -14.65 12.51
C ALA A 301 1.83 -15.22 13.39
N LEU A 302 0.90 -14.37 13.85
CA LEU A 302 -0.20 -14.81 14.73
C LEU A 302 -1.26 -15.63 13.98
N THR A 303 -1.47 -15.35 12.69
CA THR A 303 -2.38 -16.17 11.86
C THR A 303 -1.82 -17.57 11.63
N LEU A 304 -0.49 -17.71 11.54
CA LEU A 304 0.19 -18.99 11.37
C LEU A 304 0.46 -19.70 12.71
N ALA A 305 0.24 -19.03 13.85
CA ALA A 305 0.58 -19.54 15.15
C ALA A 305 -0.35 -20.70 15.56
N ASP A 306 0.27 -21.79 15.99
CA ASP A 306 -0.37 -22.92 16.64
C ASP A 306 0.57 -23.51 17.71
N ARG A 307 0.13 -24.55 18.41
CA ARG A 307 0.92 -25.18 19.47
C ARG A 307 2.10 -26.03 18.97
N GLN A 308 2.16 -26.33 17.68
CA GLN A 308 3.21 -27.16 17.07
C GLN A 308 4.32 -26.34 16.41
N ARG A 309 4.00 -25.10 16.02
CA ARG A 309 4.92 -24.19 15.34
C ARG A 309 5.72 -23.34 16.33
N ARG A 310 6.98 -23.13 16.02
CA ARG A 310 7.83 -22.13 16.67
C ARG A 310 8.04 -20.98 15.72
N LEU A 311 7.67 -19.79 16.17
CA LEU A 311 7.68 -18.59 15.38
C LEU A 311 8.71 -17.61 15.93
N TYR A 312 9.42 -16.96 15.03
CA TYR A 312 10.34 -15.87 15.31
C TYR A 312 9.92 -14.65 14.51
N ALA A 313 9.39 -13.63 15.17
CA ALA A 313 8.88 -12.42 14.54
C ALA A 313 9.81 -11.24 14.79
N VAL A 314 10.20 -10.53 13.72
CA VAL A 314 11.16 -9.44 13.77
C VAL A 314 10.58 -8.20 13.09
N ASP A 315 10.62 -7.06 13.78
CA ASP A 315 10.25 -5.76 13.24
C ASP A 315 11.10 -4.66 13.87
N SER A 316 11.19 -3.52 13.20
CA SER A 316 11.90 -2.35 13.70
C SER A 316 11.07 -1.52 14.70
N ASP A 317 9.74 -1.61 14.64
CA ASP A 317 8.82 -0.87 15.51
C ASP A 317 8.63 -1.62 16.83
N ARG A 318 9.27 -1.09 17.88
CA ARG A 318 9.21 -1.67 19.23
C ARG A 318 7.79 -1.78 19.78
N ALA A 319 6.92 -0.80 19.52
CA ALA A 319 5.57 -0.79 20.04
C ALA A 319 4.72 -1.91 19.39
N GLN A 320 4.89 -2.12 18.10
CA GLN A 320 4.23 -3.20 17.36
C GLN A 320 4.73 -4.57 17.81
N VAL A 321 6.04 -4.75 17.96
CA VAL A 321 6.64 -5.99 18.48
C VAL A 321 6.12 -6.32 19.90
N GLN A 322 6.03 -5.33 20.77
CA GLN A 322 5.49 -5.52 22.12
C GLN A 322 4.00 -5.88 22.11
N ALA A 323 3.20 -5.29 21.20
CA ALA A 323 1.79 -5.64 21.04
C ALA A 323 1.61 -7.09 20.57
N LEU A 324 2.41 -7.53 19.60
CA LEU A 324 2.47 -8.91 19.13
C LEU A 324 2.82 -9.86 20.27
N GLU A 325 3.90 -9.58 21.00
CA GLU A 325 4.36 -10.43 22.11
C GLU A 325 3.30 -10.54 23.21
N ALA A 326 2.66 -9.43 23.58
CA ALA A 326 1.59 -9.41 24.56
C ALA A 326 0.38 -10.24 24.11
N ALA A 327 0.01 -10.15 22.83
CA ALA A 327 -1.09 -10.93 22.26
C ALA A 327 -0.76 -12.44 22.25
N ALA A 328 0.45 -12.83 21.84
CA ALA A 328 0.90 -14.22 21.87
C ALA A 328 0.88 -14.80 23.29
N ARG A 329 1.32 -14.03 24.29
CA ARG A 329 1.26 -14.46 25.70
C ARG A 329 -0.17 -14.64 26.18
N ARG A 330 -1.08 -13.71 25.88
CA ARG A 330 -2.51 -13.84 26.25
C ARG A 330 -3.17 -15.06 25.60
N ALA A 331 -2.75 -15.43 24.39
CA ALA A 331 -3.23 -16.59 23.68
C ALA A 331 -2.58 -17.93 24.16
N GLY A 332 -1.70 -17.90 25.15
CA GLY A 332 -0.98 -19.07 25.63
C GLY A 332 0.09 -19.59 24.66
N LEU A 333 0.60 -18.74 23.78
CA LEU A 333 1.62 -19.05 22.77
C LEU A 333 2.99 -18.42 23.09
N GLY A 334 3.20 -17.94 24.31
CA GLY A 334 4.44 -17.25 24.69
C GLY A 334 5.70 -18.11 24.57
N SER A 335 5.61 -19.43 24.74
CA SER A 335 6.74 -20.34 24.55
C SER A 335 7.01 -20.70 23.07
N GLN A 336 6.04 -20.49 22.20
CA GLN A 336 6.14 -20.75 20.77
C GLN A 336 6.56 -19.51 19.97
N MET A 337 6.36 -18.29 20.53
CA MET A 337 6.61 -17.02 19.87
C MET A 337 7.84 -16.34 20.49
N ARG A 338 8.91 -16.24 19.71
CA ARG A 338 10.05 -15.35 20.00
C ARG A 338 9.89 -14.08 19.19
N THR A 339 10.15 -12.94 19.81
CA THR A 339 10.10 -11.62 19.13
C THR A 339 11.43 -10.90 19.26
N GLU A 340 11.76 -10.07 18.28
CA GLU A 340 12.95 -9.18 18.33
C GLU A 340 12.63 -7.83 17.70
N THR A 341 13.04 -6.74 18.37
CA THR A 341 13.06 -5.41 17.76
C THR A 341 14.38 -5.21 17.03
N ARG A 342 14.34 -5.19 15.68
CA ARG A 342 15.55 -5.11 14.84
C ARG A 342 15.25 -4.42 13.52
N ASP A 343 16.07 -3.44 13.17
CA ASP A 343 16.07 -2.82 11.84
C ASP A 343 16.71 -3.75 10.81
N LEU A 344 15.88 -4.46 10.05
CA LEU A 344 16.33 -5.44 9.05
C LEU A 344 16.95 -4.80 7.80
N VAL A 345 16.75 -3.50 7.57
CA VAL A 345 17.43 -2.77 6.49
C VAL A 345 18.91 -2.59 6.83
N ARG A 346 19.21 -2.26 8.09
CA ARG A 346 20.58 -2.04 8.57
C ARG A 346 21.26 -3.32 9.04
N ARG A 347 20.50 -4.23 9.61
CA ARG A 347 21.00 -5.49 10.19
C ARG A 347 20.10 -6.66 9.77
N PRO A 348 20.17 -7.11 8.50
CA PRO A 348 19.42 -8.29 8.07
C PRO A 348 19.84 -9.50 8.88
N LEU A 349 18.97 -10.51 8.97
CA LEU A 349 19.35 -11.81 9.53
C LEU A 349 20.40 -12.45 8.62
N THR A 350 21.48 -12.90 9.23
CA THR A 350 22.58 -13.59 8.53
C THR A 350 22.17 -14.99 8.09
N PRO A 351 22.85 -15.64 7.14
CA PRO A 351 22.60 -17.02 6.76
C PRO A 351 22.64 -17.99 7.94
N ASP A 352 23.52 -17.76 8.93
CA ASP A 352 23.62 -18.60 10.14
C ASP A 352 22.42 -18.40 11.06
N GLU A 353 21.96 -17.14 11.24
CA GLU A 353 20.73 -16.87 12.00
C GLU A 353 19.48 -17.45 11.31
N LEU A 354 19.50 -17.57 9.98
CA LEU A 354 18.41 -18.14 9.18
C LEU A 354 18.43 -19.70 9.16
N ALA A 355 19.57 -20.32 9.41
CA ALA A 355 19.74 -21.77 9.31
C ALA A 355 18.75 -22.62 10.13
N PRO A 356 18.26 -22.19 11.31
CA PRO A 356 17.29 -22.98 12.08
C PRO A 356 15.89 -23.07 11.49
N PHE A 357 15.52 -22.23 10.52
CA PHE A 357 14.13 -22.12 10.05
C PHE A 357 13.83 -23.04 8.88
N ASP A 358 12.63 -23.65 8.93
CA ASP A 358 12.07 -24.46 7.85
C ASP A 358 11.43 -23.58 6.77
N ALA A 359 10.94 -22.39 7.18
CA ALA A 359 10.42 -21.37 6.28
C ALA A 359 10.71 -19.96 6.81
N VAL A 360 10.84 -19.01 5.87
CA VAL A 360 10.93 -17.58 6.17
C VAL A 360 9.89 -16.84 5.35
N VAL A 361 9.16 -15.96 6.02
CA VAL A 361 8.26 -14.99 5.39
C VAL A 361 8.88 -13.61 5.54
N PHE A 362 8.77 -12.75 4.53
CA PHE A 362 9.11 -11.34 4.65
C PHE A 362 8.11 -10.48 3.87
N ASP A 363 7.59 -9.44 4.55
CA ASP A 363 6.62 -8.45 4.02
C ASP A 363 7.18 -7.04 4.24
N PRO A 364 8.19 -6.61 3.45
CA PRO A 364 8.89 -5.36 3.65
C PRO A 364 8.04 -4.15 3.20
N PRO A 365 8.43 -2.92 3.60
CA PRO A 365 7.88 -1.70 3.05
C PRO A 365 8.17 -1.58 1.53
N ARG A 366 7.65 -0.52 0.89
CA ARG A 366 7.70 -0.32 -0.58
C ARG A 366 9.09 -0.40 -1.20
N GLU A 367 10.12 -0.05 -0.44
CA GLU A 367 11.52 -0.10 -0.88
C GLU A 367 12.02 -1.54 -1.07
N GLY A 368 11.24 -2.53 -0.59
CA GLY A 368 11.58 -3.95 -0.61
C GLY A 368 12.68 -4.30 0.39
N ALA A 369 13.23 -5.50 0.28
CA ALA A 369 14.16 -6.07 1.26
C ALA A 369 15.46 -6.56 0.63
N ALA A 370 16.11 -5.78 -0.24
CA ALA A 370 17.29 -6.23 -0.99
C ALA A 370 18.39 -6.86 -0.12
N ALA A 371 18.72 -6.26 1.04
CA ALA A 371 19.74 -6.79 1.96
C ALA A 371 19.30 -8.14 2.56
N GLN A 372 18.04 -8.25 2.99
CA GLN A 372 17.52 -9.49 3.54
C GLN A 372 17.35 -10.58 2.47
N ALA A 373 16.91 -10.21 1.25
CA ALA A 373 16.81 -11.12 0.12
C ALA A 373 18.19 -11.69 -0.28
N ALA A 374 19.25 -10.87 -0.21
CA ALA A 374 20.62 -11.33 -0.45
C ALA A 374 21.10 -12.32 0.63
N ALA A 375 20.79 -12.06 1.91
CA ALA A 375 21.09 -12.99 2.99
C ALA A 375 20.31 -14.31 2.88
N LEU A 376 19.02 -14.24 2.49
CA LEU A 376 18.19 -15.40 2.21
C LEU A 376 18.73 -16.21 1.02
N ALA A 377 19.17 -15.54 -0.05
CA ALA A 377 19.78 -16.18 -1.21
C ALA A 377 21.02 -17.01 -0.84
N ALA A 378 21.81 -16.55 0.11
CA ALA A 378 22.96 -17.27 0.65
C ALA A 378 22.64 -18.31 1.72
N SER A 379 21.40 -18.35 2.22
CA SER A 379 20.94 -19.25 3.27
C SER A 379 20.58 -20.65 2.71
N ARG A 380 20.24 -21.56 3.62
CA ARG A 380 19.73 -22.91 3.30
C ARG A 380 18.27 -23.10 3.70
N VAL A 381 17.53 -22.03 3.91
CA VAL A 381 16.10 -22.09 4.26
C VAL A 381 15.34 -22.83 3.14
N PRO A 382 14.59 -23.89 3.42
CA PRO A 382 13.93 -24.67 2.36
C PRO A 382 12.83 -23.90 1.62
N VAL A 383 12.09 -23.04 2.35
CA VAL A 383 10.92 -22.31 1.83
C VAL A 383 11.00 -20.84 2.17
N ILE A 384 10.76 -20.00 1.19
CA ILE A 384 10.64 -18.54 1.38
C ILE A 384 9.31 -18.08 0.79
N ALA A 385 8.50 -17.39 1.61
CA ALA A 385 7.33 -16.65 1.16
C ALA A 385 7.68 -15.16 1.08
N ALA A 386 7.81 -14.64 -0.13
CA ALA A 386 8.14 -13.23 -0.38
C ALA A 386 6.87 -12.44 -0.67
N VAL A 387 6.53 -11.49 0.20
CA VAL A 387 5.43 -10.55 0.01
C VAL A 387 5.98 -9.21 -0.47
N SER A 388 5.28 -8.54 -1.36
CA SER A 388 5.68 -7.19 -1.81
C SER A 388 4.50 -6.43 -2.40
N CYS A 389 4.33 -5.16 -2.01
CA CYS A 389 3.31 -4.26 -2.54
C CYS A 389 3.73 -3.51 -3.82
N ASP A 390 4.92 -3.79 -4.34
CA ASP A 390 5.44 -3.20 -5.58
C ASP A 390 6.06 -4.26 -6.49
N PRO A 391 5.52 -4.45 -7.72
CA PRO A 391 6.05 -5.44 -8.65
C PRO A 391 7.52 -5.23 -9.06
N ALA A 392 8.04 -4.00 -8.99
CA ALA A 392 9.43 -3.75 -9.35
C ALA A 392 10.41 -4.17 -8.24
N THR A 393 10.07 -3.89 -6.97
CA THR A 393 10.88 -4.36 -5.83
C THR A 393 10.75 -5.86 -5.66
N PHE A 394 9.57 -6.45 -5.90
CA PHE A 394 9.40 -7.90 -5.98
C PHE A 394 10.35 -8.52 -7.01
N ALA A 395 10.37 -7.99 -8.23
CA ALA A 395 11.25 -8.50 -9.31
C ALA A 395 12.73 -8.46 -8.93
N ARG A 396 13.18 -7.40 -8.26
CA ARG A 396 14.55 -7.26 -7.78
C ARG A 396 14.89 -8.32 -6.72
N ASP A 397 14.04 -8.47 -5.70
CA ASP A 397 14.26 -9.38 -4.59
C ASP A 397 14.14 -10.85 -5.06
N ALA A 398 13.19 -11.15 -5.95
CA ALA A 398 13.03 -12.45 -6.58
C ALA A 398 14.26 -12.86 -7.43
N ARG A 399 14.88 -11.92 -8.14
CA ARG A 399 16.12 -12.18 -8.88
C ARG A 399 17.27 -12.55 -7.95
N LEU A 400 17.40 -11.91 -6.80
CA LEU A 400 18.41 -12.25 -5.78
C LEU A 400 18.20 -13.68 -5.29
N LEU A 401 16.95 -14.04 -4.94
CA LEU A 401 16.62 -15.40 -4.49
C LEU A 401 16.92 -16.45 -5.57
N ALA A 402 16.51 -16.19 -6.82
CA ALA A 402 16.78 -17.08 -7.94
C ALA A 402 18.29 -17.27 -8.19
N GLY A 403 19.07 -16.19 -8.09
CA GLY A 403 20.54 -16.24 -8.16
C GLY A 403 21.15 -17.07 -7.04
N GLY A 404 20.51 -17.17 -5.89
CA GLY A 404 20.87 -18.05 -4.78
C GLY A 404 20.45 -19.51 -4.93
N GLY A 405 19.80 -19.88 -6.06
CA GLY A 405 19.36 -21.25 -6.35
C GLY A 405 17.93 -21.57 -5.91
N TYR A 406 17.13 -20.57 -5.51
CA TYR A 406 15.71 -20.78 -5.25
C TYR A 406 14.90 -20.76 -6.55
N ARG A 407 13.90 -21.61 -6.62
CA ARG A 407 12.91 -21.63 -7.69
C ARG A 407 11.59 -21.04 -7.21
N LEU A 408 11.04 -20.09 -7.94
CA LEU A 408 9.67 -19.62 -7.72
C LEU A 408 8.71 -20.73 -8.16
N THR A 409 7.89 -21.23 -7.25
CA THR A 409 6.95 -22.34 -7.49
C THR A 409 5.51 -21.87 -7.61
N SER A 410 5.17 -20.70 -7.01
CA SER A 410 3.85 -20.10 -7.08
C SER A 410 3.94 -18.59 -6.94
N LEU A 411 3.03 -17.87 -7.63
CA LEU A 411 2.86 -16.41 -7.48
C LEU A 411 1.37 -16.09 -7.37
N THR A 412 0.99 -15.46 -6.27
CA THR A 412 -0.38 -15.00 -6.00
C THR A 412 -0.45 -13.49 -6.11
N PRO A 413 -1.10 -12.93 -7.14
CA PRO A 413 -1.40 -11.51 -7.21
C PRO A 413 -2.61 -11.15 -6.34
N ILE A 414 -2.53 -10.02 -5.60
CA ILE A 414 -3.58 -9.57 -4.69
C ILE A 414 -3.82 -8.07 -4.91
N ASP A 415 -5.03 -7.72 -5.33
CA ASP A 415 -5.45 -6.33 -5.54
C ASP A 415 -6.17 -5.80 -4.30
N GLN A 416 -5.41 -5.43 -3.27
CA GLN A 416 -5.93 -4.71 -2.12
C GLN A 416 -6.03 -3.19 -2.32
N PHE A 417 -5.48 -2.68 -3.43
CA PHE A 417 -5.45 -1.26 -3.76
C PHE A 417 -6.31 -0.99 -4.99
N LEU A 418 -7.62 -1.21 -4.84
CA LEU A 418 -8.58 -1.12 -5.94
C LEU A 418 -8.43 0.20 -6.73
N TRP A 419 -8.43 0.08 -8.06
CA TRP A 419 -8.26 1.15 -9.05
C TRP A 419 -6.96 1.96 -8.96
N SER A 420 -5.98 1.49 -8.19
CA SER A 420 -4.64 2.08 -8.16
C SER A 420 -3.63 1.21 -8.94
N PRO A 421 -2.45 1.74 -9.29
CA PRO A 421 -1.42 0.95 -9.97
C PRO A 421 -0.70 -0.06 -9.06
N HIS A 422 -0.93 -0.01 -7.76
CA HIS A 422 -0.29 -0.92 -6.81
C HIS A 422 -0.89 -2.33 -6.90
N LEU A 423 -0.04 -3.31 -6.73
CA LEU A 423 -0.39 -4.72 -6.72
C LEU A 423 0.46 -5.42 -5.67
N GLU A 424 -0.18 -6.16 -4.79
CA GLU A 424 0.48 -7.06 -3.86
C GLU A 424 0.82 -8.37 -4.55
N LEU A 425 1.99 -8.91 -4.28
CA LEU A 425 2.46 -10.19 -4.80
C LEU A 425 2.93 -11.06 -3.65
N VAL A 426 2.50 -12.31 -3.62
CA VAL A 426 3.03 -13.33 -2.70
C VAL A 426 3.69 -14.41 -3.54
N GLY A 427 5.02 -14.48 -3.50
CA GLY A 427 5.82 -15.48 -4.20
C GLY A 427 6.29 -16.59 -3.26
N GLU A 428 6.09 -17.84 -3.65
CA GLU A 428 6.62 -19.00 -2.97
C GLU A 428 7.91 -19.44 -3.66
N PHE A 429 9.02 -19.45 -2.91
CA PHE A 429 10.32 -19.90 -3.38
C PHE A 429 10.75 -21.16 -2.64
N ARG A 430 11.26 -22.12 -3.37
CA ARG A 430 11.78 -23.40 -2.83
C ARG A 430 13.18 -23.67 -3.35
N ARG A 431 13.94 -24.33 -2.49
CA ARG A 431 15.27 -24.81 -2.83
C ARG A 431 15.28 -26.34 -2.92
#